data_2d1aca8ae240098e283ba21a65f06930
#
_entry.id   2d1aca8ae240098e283ba21a65f06930
#
_cell.length_a   1.000
_cell.length_b   1.000
_cell.length_c   1.000
_cell.angle_alpha   90.00
_cell.angle_beta   90.00
_cell.angle_gamma   90.00
#
_symmetry.space_group_name_H-M   'P 1'
#
loop_
_entity.id
_entity.type
_entity.pdbx_description
1 polymer ?
#
loop_
_entity_poly.entity_id
_entity_poly.type
_entity_poly.pdbx_seq_one_letter_code
_entity_poly.pdbx_strand_id
1 'polypeptide(L)'
;MSPMRIDDGLTQKMILEMLFPDPNGLVCVGKSAFEFHTARLNQFKDLSQCQFIVAAYMTKPKGITQDGKESMHCLDNCGERRYFVCDFDEPKSADHPAIIMQLKRTFDLVMVLSSGGKSLHAWFNVQPDEEESFWQSAIEYGADPALMRNRSSFVRLPFGKRDNGKTQQVFYFDYTKLKD
;
A
#
# COMPACT_ATOMS: atom_id res chain seq x y z
N MET A 1 8.68 -14.56 17.53
CA MET A 1 7.20 -14.43 17.53
C MET A 1 6.72 -14.83 16.14
N SER A 2 5.67 -15.63 16.03
CA SER A 2 5.09 -15.98 14.72
C SER A 2 4.28 -14.79 14.20
N PRO A 3 4.23 -14.55 12.87
CA PRO A 3 3.36 -13.55 12.30
C PRO A 3 1.91 -13.82 12.71
N MET A 4 1.16 -12.75 12.96
CA MET A 4 -0.24 -12.84 13.35
C MET A 4 -1.03 -13.52 12.23
N ARG A 5 -1.81 -14.55 12.55
CA ARG A 5 -2.68 -15.19 11.57
C ARG A 5 -3.86 -14.24 11.28
N ILE A 6 -4.25 -14.18 10.01
CA ILE A 6 -5.38 -13.34 9.57
C ILE A 6 -6.69 -13.75 10.26
N ASP A 7 -6.77 -15.02 10.69
CA ASP A 7 -7.89 -15.58 11.46
C ASP A 7 -8.01 -15.04 12.90
N ASP A 8 -7.05 -14.24 13.39
CA ASP A 8 -7.04 -13.68 14.75
C ASP A 8 -7.96 -12.43 14.87
N GLY A 9 -8.90 -12.24 13.96
CA GLY A 9 -9.90 -11.16 14.02
C GLY A 9 -9.35 -9.78 13.60
N LEU A 10 -8.30 -9.72 12.78
CA LEU A 10 -7.75 -8.50 12.22
C LEU A 10 -8.80 -7.75 11.39
N THR A 11 -9.07 -6.52 11.78
CA THR A 11 -9.95 -5.63 11.03
C THR A 11 -9.15 -4.66 10.14
N GLN A 12 -9.81 -4.09 9.12
CA GLN A 12 -9.24 -3.04 8.28
C GLN A 12 -8.65 -1.90 9.13
N LYS A 13 -9.42 -1.44 10.13
CA LYS A 13 -9.00 -0.35 11.01
C LYS A 13 -7.73 -0.70 11.78
N MET A 14 -7.66 -1.88 12.39
CA MET A 14 -6.47 -2.33 13.14
C MET A 14 -5.22 -2.36 12.27
N ILE A 15 -5.32 -2.91 11.04
CA ILE A 15 -4.19 -2.94 10.12
C ILE A 15 -3.75 -1.51 9.76
N LEU A 16 -4.68 -0.62 9.45
CA LEU A 16 -4.35 0.76 9.09
C LEU A 16 -3.75 1.54 10.25
N GLU A 17 -4.24 1.36 11.48
CA GLU A 17 -3.66 1.98 12.68
C GLU A 17 -2.23 1.46 12.97
N MET A 18 -1.95 0.20 12.65
CA MET A 18 -0.60 -0.35 12.76
C MET A 18 0.32 0.13 11.62
N LEU A 19 -0.18 0.20 10.38
CA LEU A 19 0.59 0.71 9.24
C LEU A 19 0.88 2.22 9.35
N PHE A 20 -0.04 2.98 9.93
CA PHE A 20 0.01 4.45 10.06
C PHE A 20 -0.26 4.86 11.52
N PRO A 21 0.69 4.61 12.45
CA PRO A 21 0.46 4.78 13.89
C PRO A 21 0.40 6.24 14.36
N ASP A 22 0.89 7.22 13.58
CA ASP A 22 0.80 8.62 13.97
C ASP A 22 -0.67 9.11 13.93
N PRO A 23 -1.28 9.44 15.08
CA PRO A 23 -2.67 9.89 15.14
C PRO A 23 -2.89 11.27 14.48
N ASN A 24 -1.82 12.04 14.25
CA ASN A 24 -1.84 13.32 13.56
C ASN A 24 -1.47 13.19 12.08
N GLY A 25 -0.92 12.07 11.67
CA GLY A 25 -0.54 11.78 10.30
C GLY A 25 -1.74 11.82 9.35
N LEU A 26 -1.56 12.47 8.21
CA LEU A 26 -2.57 12.51 7.16
C LEU A 26 -2.37 11.31 6.22
N VAL A 27 -3.45 10.62 5.90
CA VAL A 27 -3.48 9.56 4.90
C VAL A 27 -4.43 9.91 3.78
N CYS A 28 -4.10 9.52 2.55
CA CYS A 28 -4.99 9.69 1.40
C CYS A 28 -5.61 8.35 1.04
N VAL A 29 -6.95 8.30 1.07
CA VAL A 29 -7.74 7.10 0.78
C VAL A 29 -8.75 7.40 -0.31
N GLY A 30 -8.98 6.47 -1.23
CA GLY A 30 -9.88 6.66 -2.36
C GLY A 30 -10.87 5.51 -2.55
N LYS A 31 -12.12 5.85 -2.89
CA LYS A 31 -13.09 4.90 -3.45
C LYS A 31 -12.75 4.57 -4.90
N SER A 32 -12.25 5.56 -5.64
CA SER A 32 -11.75 5.41 -7.00
C SER A 32 -10.52 6.30 -7.22
N ALA A 33 -9.92 6.26 -8.42
CA ALA A 33 -8.85 7.16 -8.80
C ALA A 33 -9.29 8.65 -8.89
N PHE A 34 -10.60 8.90 -8.88
CA PHE A 34 -11.19 10.24 -9.01
C PHE A 34 -11.97 10.70 -7.76
N GLU A 35 -12.28 9.78 -6.85
CA GLU A 35 -12.98 10.06 -5.60
C GLU A 35 -12.10 9.64 -4.42
N PHE A 36 -11.34 10.59 -3.89
CA PHE A 36 -10.38 10.38 -2.82
C PHE A 36 -10.38 11.56 -1.83
N HIS A 37 -9.88 11.29 -0.62
CA HIS A 37 -9.80 12.27 0.44
C HIS A 37 -8.52 12.10 1.26
N THR A 38 -7.93 13.24 1.66
CA THR A 38 -6.78 13.30 2.57
C THR A 38 -7.21 13.87 3.92
N ALA A 39 -7.06 13.06 4.97
CA ALA A 39 -7.42 13.40 6.34
C ALA A 39 -6.63 12.53 7.34
N ARG A 40 -6.77 12.80 8.63
CA ARG A 40 -6.29 11.88 9.68
C ARG A 40 -7.10 10.60 9.65
N LEU A 41 -6.45 9.47 9.95
CA LEU A 41 -7.11 8.16 9.87
C LEU A 41 -8.39 8.08 10.73
N ASN A 42 -8.39 8.68 11.91
CA ASN A 42 -9.55 8.70 12.83
C ASN A 42 -10.72 9.59 12.35
N GLN A 43 -10.53 10.40 11.32
CA GLN A 43 -11.59 11.24 10.73
C GLN A 43 -12.40 10.49 9.66
N PHE A 44 -11.93 9.37 9.18
CA PHE A 44 -12.69 8.52 8.26
C PHE A 44 -13.74 7.71 9.05
N LYS A 45 -15.02 7.97 8.79
CA LYS A 45 -16.13 7.28 9.45
C LYS A 45 -16.28 5.83 8.98
N ASP A 46 -16.08 5.61 7.69
CA ASP A 46 -16.20 4.31 7.04
C ASP A 46 -15.22 4.22 5.86
N LEU A 47 -14.37 3.20 5.90
CA LEU A 47 -13.42 2.88 4.84
C LEU A 47 -13.82 1.63 4.03
N SER A 48 -14.94 0.99 4.37
CA SER A 48 -15.37 -0.28 3.78
C SER A 48 -15.64 -0.19 2.27
N GLN A 49 -15.97 1.00 1.77
CA GLN A 49 -16.19 1.27 0.35
C GLN A 49 -14.97 1.84 -0.38
N CYS A 50 -13.86 2.03 0.34
CA CYS A 50 -12.61 2.48 -0.24
C CYS A 50 -11.81 1.30 -0.78
N GLN A 51 -11.11 1.51 -1.88
CA GLN A 51 -10.28 0.48 -2.51
C GLN A 51 -8.81 0.87 -2.67
N PHE A 52 -8.47 2.13 -2.39
CA PHE A 52 -7.13 2.68 -2.59
C PHE A 52 -6.61 3.43 -1.37
N ILE A 53 -5.29 3.40 -1.21
CA ILE A 53 -4.55 4.21 -0.25
C ILE A 53 -3.20 4.60 -0.85
N VAL A 54 -2.64 5.73 -0.44
CA VAL A 54 -1.23 6.06 -0.69
C VAL A 54 -0.38 5.42 0.40
N ALA A 55 0.69 4.71 0.03
CA ALA A 55 1.58 4.02 0.98
C ALA A 55 2.61 4.97 1.65
N ALA A 56 2.17 6.21 1.93
CA ALA A 56 2.93 7.28 2.57
C ALA A 56 1.99 8.19 3.37
N TYR A 57 2.54 8.92 4.33
CA TYR A 57 1.81 10.05 4.90
C TYR A 57 1.75 11.22 3.90
N MET A 58 0.65 11.95 3.93
CA MET A 58 0.52 13.22 3.21
C MET A 58 1.07 14.35 4.08
N THR A 59 1.84 15.27 3.50
CA THR A 59 2.46 16.39 4.22
C THR A 59 1.50 17.54 4.52
N LYS A 60 0.44 17.65 3.73
CA LYS A 60 -0.63 18.66 3.84
C LYS A 60 -1.92 18.14 3.21
N PRO A 61 -3.10 18.67 3.59
CA PRO A 61 -4.38 18.16 3.08
C PRO A 61 -4.55 18.29 1.56
N LYS A 62 -3.94 19.31 0.95
CA LYS A 62 -3.99 19.55 -0.49
C LYS A 62 -2.63 20.00 -1.01
N GLY A 63 -2.35 19.69 -2.24
CA GLY A 63 -1.18 20.13 -2.99
C GLY A 63 -1.57 20.70 -4.35
N ILE A 64 -0.58 21.11 -5.12
CA ILE A 64 -0.75 21.61 -6.49
C ILE A 64 -0.25 20.56 -7.47
N THR A 65 -1.09 20.16 -8.38
CA THR A 65 -0.77 19.22 -9.46
C THR A 65 0.16 19.86 -10.49
N GLN A 66 0.76 19.08 -11.36
CA GLN A 66 1.66 19.59 -12.41
C GLN A 66 0.96 20.56 -13.39
N ASP A 67 -0.36 20.42 -13.57
CA ASP A 67 -1.19 21.31 -14.38
C ASP A 67 -1.76 22.50 -13.57
N GLY A 68 -1.25 22.74 -12.36
CA GLY A 68 -1.57 23.92 -11.54
C GLY A 68 -2.89 23.86 -10.78
N LYS A 69 -3.55 22.68 -10.72
CA LYS A 69 -4.82 22.53 -10.01
C LYS A 69 -4.60 22.07 -8.56
N GLU A 70 -5.47 22.53 -7.68
CA GLU A 70 -5.50 22.04 -6.31
C GLU A 70 -6.04 20.60 -6.24
N SER A 71 -5.35 19.73 -5.50
CA SER A 71 -5.75 18.33 -5.32
C SER A 71 -5.43 17.83 -3.92
N MET A 72 -6.29 17.00 -3.36
CA MET A 72 -6.02 16.27 -2.11
C MET A 72 -5.03 15.12 -2.32
N HIS A 73 -4.72 14.76 -3.56
CA HIS A 73 -3.83 13.69 -3.94
C HIS A 73 -2.95 14.11 -5.12
N CYS A 74 -1.70 14.41 -4.86
CA CYS A 74 -0.68 14.68 -5.88
C CYS A 74 0.71 14.53 -5.27
N LEU A 75 1.75 14.60 -6.10
CA LEU A 75 3.13 14.46 -5.64
C LEU A 75 3.56 15.58 -4.67
N ASP A 76 3.03 16.80 -4.85
CA ASP A 76 3.35 17.97 -4.01
C ASP A 76 2.90 17.84 -2.55
N ASN A 77 1.81 17.11 -2.28
CA ASN A 77 1.36 16.86 -0.92
C ASN A 77 1.65 15.43 -0.41
N CYS A 78 2.39 14.61 -1.18
CA CYS A 78 2.81 13.29 -0.77
C CYS A 78 4.18 13.33 -0.10
N GLY A 79 4.28 12.78 1.11
CA GLY A 79 5.55 12.60 1.83
C GLY A 79 6.40 11.46 1.28
N GLU A 80 7.46 11.13 2.02
CA GLU A 80 8.31 9.98 1.71
C GLU A 80 7.52 8.68 1.84
N ARG A 81 7.90 7.67 1.05
CA ARG A 81 7.31 6.33 1.14
C ARG A 81 7.47 5.78 2.55
N ARG A 82 6.35 5.43 3.16
CA ARG A 82 6.38 4.67 4.41
C ARG A 82 6.56 3.18 4.13
N TYR A 83 5.90 2.69 3.07
CA TYR A 83 6.05 1.32 2.59
C TYR A 83 6.27 1.29 1.08
N PHE A 84 7.04 0.31 0.64
CA PHE A 84 7.27 0.00 -0.76
C PHE A 84 6.29 -1.09 -1.17
N VAL A 85 5.50 -0.83 -2.20
CA VAL A 85 4.46 -1.78 -2.63
C VAL A 85 4.77 -2.25 -4.03
N CYS A 86 4.87 -3.57 -4.20
CA CYS A 86 4.99 -4.22 -5.48
C CYS A 86 3.63 -4.72 -5.94
N ASP A 87 3.26 -4.46 -7.19
CA ASP A 87 2.11 -5.06 -7.87
C ASP A 87 2.63 -6.13 -8.84
N PHE A 88 2.22 -7.37 -8.61
CA PHE A 88 2.55 -8.51 -9.46
C PHE A 88 1.31 -8.94 -10.24
N ASP A 89 1.20 -8.48 -11.48
CA ASP A 89 0.08 -8.74 -12.40
C ASP A 89 0.52 -9.54 -13.64
N GLU A 90 1.76 -9.36 -14.10
CA GLU A 90 2.32 -10.04 -15.27
C GLU A 90 3.72 -10.62 -14.95
N PRO A 91 4.14 -11.70 -15.61
CA PRO A 91 3.33 -12.55 -16.46
C PRO A 91 2.35 -13.42 -15.65
N LYS A 92 1.15 -13.65 -16.17
CA LYS A 92 0.09 -14.46 -15.50
C LYS A 92 0.50 -15.90 -15.21
N SER A 93 1.53 -16.39 -15.86
CA SER A 93 2.11 -17.73 -15.65
C SER A 93 3.12 -17.79 -14.52
N ALA A 94 3.53 -16.64 -13.95
CA ALA A 94 4.50 -16.60 -12.86
C ALA A 94 3.86 -17.04 -11.54
N ASP A 95 4.65 -17.69 -10.71
CA ASP A 95 4.29 -18.00 -9.32
C ASP A 95 4.58 -16.76 -8.45
N HIS A 96 3.65 -15.79 -8.48
CA HIS A 96 3.80 -14.53 -7.74
C HIS A 96 3.99 -14.75 -6.22
N PRO A 97 3.30 -15.70 -5.54
CA PRO A 97 3.62 -16.04 -4.16
C PRO A 97 5.07 -16.46 -3.96
N ALA A 98 5.64 -17.32 -4.81
CA ALA A 98 7.03 -17.74 -4.70
C ALA A 98 8.01 -16.58 -4.90
N ILE A 99 7.73 -15.68 -5.86
CA ILE A 99 8.50 -14.44 -6.08
C ILE A 99 8.49 -13.55 -4.85
N ILE A 100 7.31 -13.31 -4.25
CA ILE A 100 7.16 -12.51 -3.03
C ILE A 100 7.95 -13.14 -1.88
N MET A 101 7.90 -14.47 -1.73
CA MET A 101 8.67 -15.20 -0.73
C MET A 101 10.18 -15.16 -0.98
N GLN A 102 10.62 -15.03 -2.23
CA GLN A 102 12.03 -14.83 -2.56
C GLN A 102 12.49 -13.42 -2.15
N LEU A 103 11.73 -12.37 -2.46
CA LEU A 103 12.01 -11.00 -2.00
C LEU A 103 12.03 -10.90 -0.47
N LYS A 104 11.14 -11.60 0.22
CA LYS A 104 11.09 -11.65 1.69
C LYS A 104 12.38 -12.16 2.34
N ARG A 105 13.23 -12.89 1.62
CA ARG A 105 14.52 -13.37 2.17
C ARG A 105 15.52 -12.23 2.40
N THR A 106 15.36 -11.14 1.65
CA THR A 106 16.27 -10.00 1.68
C THR A 106 15.62 -8.77 2.31
N PHE A 107 14.31 -8.56 2.07
CA PHE A 107 13.59 -7.37 2.50
C PHE A 107 12.45 -7.72 3.46
N ASP A 108 12.14 -6.82 4.37
CA ASP A 108 11.11 -7.02 5.38
C ASP A 108 9.70 -6.95 4.79
N LEU A 109 9.13 -8.12 4.50
CA LEU A 109 7.75 -8.24 4.03
C LEU A 109 6.77 -7.98 5.18
N VAL A 110 5.94 -6.95 5.03
CA VAL A 110 4.93 -6.52 6.01
C VAL A 110 3.56 -7.15 5.73
N MET A 111 3.10 -7.07 4.47
CA MET A 111 1.74 -7.49 4.13
C MET A 111 1.66 -7.97 2.68
N VAL A 112 0.81 -8.97 2.45
CA VAL A 112 0.38 -9.38 1.10
C VAL A 112 -1.13 -9.40 1.05
N LEU A 113 -1.69 -8.75 0.03
CA LEU A 113 -3.14 -8.75 -0.21
C LEU A 113 -3.46 -8.97 -1.69
N SER A 114 -4.65 -9.53 -1.95
CA SER A 114 -5.18 -9.59 -3.32
C SER A 114 -5.69 -8.22 -3.76
N SER A 115 -5.51 -7.91 -5.03
CA SER A 115 -6.12 -6.71 -5.61
C SER A 115 -7.66 -6.80 -5.74
N GLY A 116 -8.27 -7.93 -5.35
CA GLY A 116 -9.67 -8.25 -5.66
C GLY A 116 -9.87 -8.60 -7.16
N GLY A 117 -8.79 -8.83 -7.89
CA GLY A 117 -8.70 -9.23 -9.29
C GLY A 117 -7.75 -10.41 -9.44
N LYS A 118 -6.69 -10.22 -10.20
CA LYS A 118 -5.70 -11.26 -10.54
C LYS A 118 -4.33 -11.01 -9.93
N SER A 119 -4.05 -9.78 -9.48
CA SER A 119 -2.74 -9.41 -8.95
C SER A 119 -2.63 -9.51 -7.44
N LEU A 120 -1.40 -9.63 -6.96
CA LEU A 120 -1.03 -9.52 -5.56
C LEU A 120 -0.27 -8.22 -5.33
N HIS A 121 -0.63 -7.50 -4.28
CA HIS A 121 0.15 -6.38 -3.75
C HIS A 121 0.95 -6.84 -2.55
N ALA A 122 2.26 -6.72 -2.62
CA ALA A 122 3.18 -7.03 -1.53
C ALA A 122 3.80 -5.74 -0.97
N TRP A 123 3.64 -5.52 0.32
CA TRP A 123 4.10 -4.34 1.04
C TRP A 123 5.37 -4.66 1.81
N PHE A 124 6.41 -3.87 1.63
CA PHE A 124 7.70 -4.04 2.27
C PHE A 124 8.09 -2.80 3.09
N ASN A 125 8.71 -3.04 4.24
CA ASN A 125 9.48 -2.04 4.96
C ASN A 125 10.91 -2.10 4.41
N VAL A 126 11.31 -1.09 3.65
CA VAL A 126 12.63 -0.99 3.02
C VAL A 126 13.36 0.20 3.61
N GLN A 127 14.62 0.01 3.99
CA GLN A 127 15.44 1.11 4.48
C GLN A 127 15.86 2.04 3.32
N PRO A 128 16.13 3.33 3.59
CA PRO A 128 16.46 4.30 2.54
C PRO A 128 17.68 3.90 1.69
N ASP A 129 18.66 3.25 2.27
CA ASP A 129 19.88 2.78 1.59
C ASP A 129 19.65 1.48 0.78
N GLU A 130 18.53 0.80 0.99
CA GLU A 130 18.14 -0.41 0.27
C GLU A 130 17.17 -0.14 -0.90
N GLU A 131 16.66 1.09 -1.05
CA GLU A 131 15.59 1.41 -2.01
C GLU A 131 15.95 1.01 -3.44
N GLU A 132 17.16 1.33 -3.90
CA GLU A 132 17.58 1.02 -5.27
C GLU A 132 17.67 -0.49 -5.50
N SER A 133 18.31 -1.23 -4.59
CA SER A 133 18.45 -2.68 -4.68
C SER A 133 17.11 -3.41 -4.59
N PHE A 134 16.19 -2.88 -3.78
CA PHE A 134 14.83 -3.38 -3.68
C PHE A 134 14.10 -3.29 -5.03
N TRP A 135 14.09 -2.10 -5.64
CA TRP A 135 13.39 -1.89 -6.91
C TRP A 135 14.02 -2.66 -8.06
N GLN A 136 15.35 -2.74 -8.12
CA GLN A 136 16.04 -3.58 -9.11
C GLN A 136 15.57 -5.04 -9.00
N SER A 137 15.60 -5.61 -7.80
CA SER A 137 15.15 -6.99 -7.56
C SER A 137 13.66 -7.18 -7.87
N ALA A 138 12.80 -6.26 -7.41
CA ALA A 138 11.37 -6.37 -7.60
C ALA A 138 10.97 -6.32 -9.09
N ILE A 139 11.57 -5.41 -9.87
CA ILE A 139 11.31 -5.26 -11.31
C ILE A 139 11.87 -6.46 -12.08
N GLU A 140 13.04 -6.96 -11.72
CA GLU A 140 13.62 -8.17 -12.33
C GLU A 140 12.68 -9.38 -12.18
N TYR A 141 11.98 -9.46 -11.04
CA TYR A 141 10.96 -10.49 -10.78
C TYR A 141 9.56 -10.15 -11.34
N GLY A 142 9.40 -9.04 -12.06
CA GLY A 142 8.17 -8.70 -12.77
C GLY A 142 7.20 -7.78 -12.03
N ALA A 143 7.64 -7.05 -11.00
CA ALA A 143 6.83 -6.00 -10.39
C ALA A 143 6.61 -4.83 -11.37
N ASP A 144 5.42 -4.21 -11.31
CA ASP A 144 5.11 -3.04 -12.13
C ASP A 144 6.01 -1.85 -11.75
N PRO A 145 6.86 -1.34 -12.68
CA PRO A 145 7.75 -0.22 -12.42
C PRO A 145 7.03 1.12 -12.23
N ALA A 146 5.73 1.21 -12.50
CA ALA A 146 4.97 2.45 -12.31
C ALA A 146 4.92 2.86 -10.83
N LEU A 147 4.82 1.89 -9.92
CA LEU A 147 4.82 2.15 -8.46
C LEU A 147 6.19 2.64 -7.96
N MET A 148 7.28 2.20 -8.59
CA MET A 148 8.62 2.73 -8.32
C MET A 148 8.71 4.22 -8.67
N ARG A 149 8.22 4.61 -9.83
CA ARG A 149 8.41 5.95 -10.40
C ARG A 149 7.61 7.04 -9.66
N ASN A 150 6.47 6.68 -9.06
CA ASN A 150 5.57 7.66 -8.44
C ASN A 150 5.19 7.26 -7.01
N ARG A 151 5.79 7.95 -6.02
CA ARG A 151 5.51 7.69 -4.60
C ARG A 151 4.08 8.05 -4.17
N SER A 152 3.38 8.87 -4.93
CA SER A 152 1.98 9.20 -4.68
C SER A 152 0.99 8.22 -5.31
N SER A 153 1.45 7.16 -5.99
CA SER A 153 0.56 6.18 -6.61
C SER A 153 -0.36 5.53 -5.58
N PHE A 154 -1.61 5.35 -5.98
CA PHE A 154 -2.55 4.55 -5.20
C PHE A 154 -2.19 3.06 -5.27
N VAL A 155 -2.19 2.44 -4.12
CA VAL A 155 -2.09 0.98 -3.95
C VAL A 155 -3.38 0.43 -3.34
N ARG A 156 -3.54 -0.90 -3.31
CA ARG A 156 -4.77 -1.50 -2.78
C ARG A 156 -4.85 -1.39 -1.27
N LEU A 157 -6.03 -0.97 -0.81
CA LEU A 157 -6.36 -0.82 0.61
C LEU A 157 -6.65 -2.21 1.22
N PRO A 158 -6.05 -2.60 2.35
CA PRO A 158 -6.40 -3.86 3.01
C PRO A 158 -7.89 -3.93 3.33
N PHE A 159 -8.53 -5.05 3.01
CA PHE A 159 -9.98 -5.27 3.13
C PHE A 159 -10.87 -4.25 2.40
N GLY A 160 -10.30 -3.45 1.51
CA GLY A 160 -11.05 -2.53 0.66
C GLY A 160 -11.98 -3.26 -0.30
N LYS A 161 -13.05 -2.60 -0.72
CA LYS A 161 -14.05 -3.17 -1.63
C LYS A 161 -13.95 -2.52 -3.00
N ARG A 162 -13.79 -3.34 -4.03
CA ARG A 162 -13.76 -2.88 -5.43
C ARG A 162 -15.16 -2.63 -5.97
N ASP A 163 -15.23 -1.89 -7.10
CA ASP A 163 -16.48 -1.63 -7.84
C ASP A 163 -17.17 -2.92 -8.31
N ASN A 164 -16.42 -4.00 -8.53
CA ASN A 164 -16.94 -5.31 -8.87
C ASN A 164 -17.47 -6.11 -7.66
N GLY A 165 -17.53 -5.50 -6.48
CA GLY A 165 -18.00 -6.10 -5.23
C GLY A 165 -17.01 -7.01 -4.51
N LYS A 166 -15.84 -7.31 -5.11
CA LYS A 166 -14.83 -8.17 -4.48
C LYS A 166 -14.04 -7.42 -3.41
N THR A 167 -13.77 -8.10 -2.31
CA THR A 167 -12.92 -7.59 -1.22
C THR A 167 -11.45 -7.85 -1.54
N GLN A 168 -10.60 -6.87 -1.23
CA GLN A 168 -9.13 -6.96 -1.30
C GLN A 168 -8.64 -7.69 -0.05
N GLN A 169 -8.53 -9.01 -0.18
CA GLN A 169 -8.27 -9.88 0.96
C GLN A 169 -6.80 -9.87 1.36
N VAL A 170 -6.52 -9.71 2.65
CA VAL A 170 -5.18 -9.83 3.21
C VAL A 170 -4.87 -11.30 3.42
N PHE A 171 -3.73 -11.79 2.89
CA PHE A 171 -3.27 -13.16 3.02
C PHE A 171 -2.12 -13.32 4.01
N TYR A 172 -1.36 -12.25 4.23
CA TYR A 172 -0.21 -12.21 5.10
C TYR A 172 -0.11 -10.85 5.77
N PHE A 173 0.18 -10.81 7.07
CA PHE A 173 0.48 -9.60 7.80
C PHE A 173 1.47 -9.90 8.93
N ASP A 174 2.61 -9.21 8.94
CA ASP A 174 3.64 -9.35 9.96
C ASP A 174 3.87 -8.00 10.66
N TYR A 175 3.21 -7.83 11.81
CA TYR A 175 3.32 -6.60 12.60
C TYR A 175 4.73 -6.37 13.17
N THR A 176 5.59 -7.40 13.23
CA THR A 176 6.97 -7.26 13.72
C THR A 176 7.91 -6.60 12.69
N LYS A 177 7.42 -6.43 11.46
CA LYS A 177 8.12 -5.83 10.32
C LYS A 177 7.61 -4.44 9.96
N LEU A 178 6.75 -3.85 10.80
CA LEU A 178 6.25 -2.50 10.61
C LEU A 178 7.39 -1.48 10.70
N LYS A 179 7.20 -0.36 10.02
CA LYS A 179 8.10 0.80 10.15
C LYS A 179 7.73 1.56 11.43
N ASP A 180 8.74 1.95 12.19
CA ASP A 180 8.61 2.77 13.40
C ASP A 180 7.97 4.15 13.13
#